data_cd3abf8da886cc8d8b2b0615f7dabace
#
_entry.id   cd3abf8da886cc8d8b2b0615f7dabace
#
_cell.length_a   1.000
_cell.length_b   1.000
_cell.length_c   1.000
_cell.angle_alpha   90.00
_cell.angle_beta   90.00
_cell.angle_gamma   90.00
#
_symmetry.space_group_name_H-M   'P 1'
#
loop_
_entity.id
_entity.type
_entity.pdbx_description
1 polymer ?
#
loop_
_entity_poly.entity_id
_entity_poly.type
_entity_poly.pdbx_seq_one_letter_code
_entity_poly.pdbx_strand_id
1 'polypeptide(L)'
;MVLFMKYFIDFEATQFSEEIISIGCIREDGETFYSLVAPVDGKITPFITNLTGITAEMLNTAMSPDHVFEMFYDWVFIADDTPDFFVWGNSDVDFLRHTFKRTTSRKARMAIGYMCGSATDYAKKFCKTIKADSCALIKAFNTLVDEEASQTHNALDDAVMLFQVYDIATNIPVSELKEKMAAVVTIKKTGAAAQEKIIKWNEMGLDKGTICIINKKGKALQIFKDIEEAADWILNTKISEEQREKTDRDKIKKKIKSAYSGGQYYSMAWRIVAQRKE
;
A
#
# COMPACT_ATOMS: atom_id res chain seq x y z
N MET A 1 -14.04 33.68 0.70
CA MET A 1 -14.32 32.30 1.15
C MET A 1 -13.49 31.42 0.23
N VAL A 2 -12.53 30.68 0.74
CA VAL A 2 -11.75 29.74 -0.09
C VAL A 2 -12.69 28.57 -0.39
N LEU A 3 -13.00 28.36 -1.65
CA LEU A 3 -13.75 27.18 -2.11
C LEU A 3 -12.73 26.03 -2.26
N PHE A 4 -13.04 24.89 -1.67
CA PHE A 4 -12.28 23.68 -1.87
C PHE A 4 -13.02 22.81 -2.88
N MET A 5 -12.29 22.36 -3.90
CA MET A 5 -12.76 21.40 -4.88
C MET A 5 -12.15 20.04 -4.58
N LYS A 6 -12.97 18.99 -4.44
CA LYS A 6 -12.48 17.65 -4.12
C LYS A 6 -12.15 16.87 -5.36
N TYR A 7 -11.02 16.15 -5.29
CA TYR A 7 -10.50 15.28 -6.31
C TYR A 7 -10.22 13.90 -5.71
N PHE A 8 -10.80 12.87 -6.30
CA PHE A 8 -10.59 11.48 -5.90
C PHE A 8 -9.68 10.83 -6.94
N ILE A 9 -8.55 10.30 -6.51
CA ILE A 9 -7.48 9.92 -7.42
C ILE A 9 -6.91 8.56 -7.05
N ASP A 10 -6.56 7.79 -8.07
CA ASP A 10 -5.88 6.51 -7.98
C ASP A 10 -4.79 6.40 -9.04
N PHE A 11 -3.80 5.55 -8.78
CA PHE A 11 -2.67 5.33 -9.66
C PHE A 11 -2.35 3.86 -9.79
N GLU A 12 -2.01 3.43 -11.01
CA GLU A 12 -1.31 2.19 -11.22
C GLU A 12 0.19 2.46 -11.41
N ALA A 13 1.03 1.54 -10.94
CA ALA A 13 2.48 1.73 -10.95
C ALA A 13 3.24 0.45 -11.33
N THR A 14 4.49 0.63 -11.75
CA THR A 14 5.42 -0.47 -12.01
C THR A 14 5.79 -1.20 -10.70
N GLN A 15 6.04 -2.51 -10.78
CA GLN A 15 6.26 -3.37 -9.61
C GLN A 15 7.52 -3.02 -8.79
N PHE A 16 8.59 -2.58 -9.44
CA PHE A 16 9.90 -2.44 -8.78
C PHE A 16 10.36 -0.99 -8.64
N SER A 17 10.16 -0.18 -9.68
CA SER A 17 10.52 1.24 -9.63
C SER A 17 9.43 2.11 -9.04
N GLU A 18 8.21 1.55 -8.88
CA GLU A 18 7.03 2.23 -8.34
C GLU A 18 6.73 3.55 -9.08
N GLU A 19 7.08 3.59 -10.39
CA GLU A 19 6.72 4.69 -11.27
C GLU A 19 5.29 4.55 -11.74
N ILE A 20 4.55 5.66 -11.75
CA ILE A 20 3.17 5.70 -12.21
C ILE A 20 3.11 5.35 -13.71
N ILE A 21 2.19 4.43 -14.06
CA ILE A 21 1.89 4.02 -15.44
C ILE A 21 0.46 4.35 -15.86
N SER A 22 -0.42 4.69 -14.93
CA SER A 22 -1.69 5.34 -15.22
C SER A 22 -2.14 6.22 -14.06
N ILE A 23 -2.89 7.25 -14.40
CA ILE A 23 -3.56 8.16 -13.46
C ILE A 23 -5.05 8.19 -13.81
N GLY A 24 -5.88 7.99 -12.80
CA GLY A 24 -7.32 8.18 -12.86
C GLY A 24 -7.76 9.16 -11.78
N CYS A 25 -8.56 10.14 -12.14
CA CYS A 25 -9.08 11.12 -11.20
C CYS A 25 -10.51 11.50 -11.57
N ILE A 26 -11.37 11.66 -10.57
CA ILE A 26 -12.70 12.25 -10.70
C ILE A 26 -12.80 13.43 -9.76
N ARG A 27 -13.35 14.54 -10.26
CA ARG A 27 -13.69 15.73 -9.51
C ARG A 27 -15.11 15.60 -8.92
N GLU A 28 -15.38 16.24 -7.80
CA GLU A 28 -16.69 16.10 -7.11
C GLU A 28 -17.91 16.54 -7.95
N ASP A 29 -17.72 17.29 -9.04
CA ASP A 29 -18.76 17.64 -9.99
C ASP A 29 -18.96 16.62 -11.13
N GLY A 30 -18.18 15.52 -11.11
CA GLY A 30 -18.27 14.43 -12.07
C GLY A 30 -17.31 14.51 -13.25
N GLU A 31 -16.54 15.60 -13.41
CA GLU A 31 -15.50 15.62 -14.45
C GLU A 31 -14.35 14.66 -14.13
N THR A 32 -13.82 14.04 -15.18
CA THR A 32 -12.79 13.00 -15.04
C THR A 32 -11.53 13.34 -15.82
N PHE A 33 -10.40 12.86 -15.29
CA PHE A 33 -9.11 12.83 -15.97
C PHE A 33 -8.56 11.41 -15.95
N TYR A 34 -8.13 10.92 -17.11
CA TYR A 34 -7.45 9.63 -17.23
C TYR A 34 -6.32 9.73 -18.24
N SER A 35 -5.17 9.14 -17.90
CA SER A 35 -4.06 9.02 -18.85
C SER A 35 -3.17 7.84 -18.50
N LEU A 36 -2.66 7.17 -19.53
CA LEU A 36 -1.49 6.30 -19.41
C LEU A 36 -0.24 7.18 -19.31
N VAL A 37 0.76 6.68 -18.56
CA VAL A 37 2.04 7.36 -18.33
C VAL A 37 3.17 6.42 -18.71
N ALA A 38 4.04 6.83 -19.63
CA ALA A 38 5.23 6.07 -19.97
C ALA A 38 6.25 6.17 -18.82
N PRO A 39 6.60 5.07 -18.13
CA PRO A 39 7.62 5.12 -17.08
C PRO A 39 9.00 5.44 -17.69
N VAL A 40 9.85 6.16 -16.95
CA VAL A 40 11.19 6.58 -17.45
C VAL A 40 12.20 5.43 -17.35
N ASP A 41 12.27 4.80 -16.17
CA ASP A 41 13.23 3.71 -15.89
C ASP A 41 12.53 2.37 -15.72
N GLY A 42 11.24 2.39 -15.37
CA GLY A 42 10.46 1.21 -14.99
C GLY A 42 10.05 0.38 -16.18
N LYS A 43 10.10 -0.95 -15.99
CA LYS A 43 9.56 -1.91 -16.94
C LYS A 43 8.28 -2.52 -16.36
N ILE A 44 7.27 -2.64 -17.22
CA ILE A 44 6.08 -3.37 -16.84
C ILE A 44 6.39 -4.87 -16.79
N THR A 45 5.89 -5.54 -15.76
CA THR A 45 6.04 -6.99 -15.58
C THR A 45 4.76 -7.70 -15.98
N PRO A 46 4.81 -9.02 -16.35
CA PRO A 46 3.61 -9.80 -16.60
C PRO A 46 2.62 -9.78 -15.42
N PHE A 47 3.12 -9.65 -14.19
CA PHE A 47 2.28 -9.51 -13.00
C PHE A 47 1.42 -8.23 -13.05
N ILE A 48 2.04 -7.08 -13.34
CA ILE A 48 1.33 -5.80 -13.45
C ILE A 48 0.38 -5.81 -14.65
N THR A 49 0.81 -6.33 -15.81
CA THR A 49 -0.06 -6.47 -16.98
C THR A 49 -1.30 -7.32 -16.67
N ASN A 50 -1.13 -8.45 -15.99
CA ASN A 50 -2.27 -9.31 -15.60
C ASN A 50 -3.19 -8.64 -14.57
N LEU A 51 -2.64 -7.76 -13.73
CA LEU A 51 -3.39 -7.07 -12.69
C LEU A 51 -4.21 -5.90 -13.27
N THR A 52 -3.58 -5.07 -14.11
CA THR A 52 -4.13 -3.80 -14.59
C THR A 52 -4.64 -3.83 -16.03
N GLY A 53 -4.28 -4.85 -16.80
CA GLY A 53 -4.52 -4.89 -18.24
C GLY A 53 -3.60 -4.00 -19.09
N ILE A 54 -2.75 -3.18 -18.44
CA ILE A 54 -1.80 -2.29 -19.14
C ILE A 54 -0.67 -3.13 -19.73
N THR A 55 -0.37 -2.96 -21.01
CA THR A 55 0.70 -3.68 -21.71
C THR A 55 1.90 -2.78 -22.01
N ALA A 56 3.04 -3.40 -22.33
CA ALA A 56 4.22 -2.67 -22.75
C ALA A 56 3.98 -1.86 -24.04
N GLU A 57 3.19 -2.40 -24.97
CA GLU A 57 2.83 -1.71 -26.20
C GLU A 57 2.02 -0.45 -25.95
N MET A 58 1.07 -0.49 -24.99
CA MET A 58 0.30 0.68 -24.58
C MET A 58 1.23 1.76 -23.99
N LEU A 59 2.18 1.35 -23.15
CA LEU A 59 3.12 2.29 -22.53
C LEU A 59 4.15 2.87 -23.51
N ASN A 60 4.51 2.15 -24.58
CA ASN A 60 5.40 2.66 -25.61
C ASN A 60 4.81 3.85 -26.39
N THR A 61 3.48 3.97 -26.41
CA THR A 61 2.77 5.08 -27.07
C THR A 61 2.20 6.09 -26.07
N ALA A 62 2.36 5.84 -24.77
CA ALA A 62 1.91 6.74 -23.72
C ALA A 62 2.78 8.01 -23.65
N MET A 63 2.20 9.06 -23.10
CA MET A 63 2.92 10.32 -22.87
C MET A 63 3.90 10.20 -21.70
N SER A 64 4.94 11.02 -21.73
CA SER A 64 5.89 11.10 -20.62
C SER A 64 5.23 11.57 -19.32
N PRO A 65 5.80 11.27 -18.15
CA PRO A 65 5.31 11.79 -16.87
C PRO A 65 5.22 13.31 -16.86
N ASP A 66 6.23 14.00 -17.40
CA ASP A 66 6.22 15.47 -17.51
C ASP A 66 4.98 15.96 -18.23
N HIS A 67 4.67 15.40 -19.39
CA HIS A 67 3.55 15.85 -20.20
C HIS A 67 2.18 15.55 -19.55
N VAL A 68 2.01 14.33 -19.02
CA VAL A 68 0.75 13.96 -18.34
C VAL A 68 0.49 14.83 -17.12
N PHE A 69 1.51 15.06 -16.28
CA PHE A 69 1.32 15.88 -15.09
C PHE A 69 1.26 17.38 -15.36
N GLU A 70 1.74 17.86 -16.52
CA GLU A 70 1.44 19.21 -17.00
C GLU A 70 -0.03 19.36 -17.38
N MET A 71 -0.57 18.40 -18.14
CA MET A 71 -2.00 18.38 -18.49
C MET A 71 -2.87 18.28 -17.24
N PHE A 72 -2.48 17.41 -16.29
CA PHE A 72 -3.16 17.28 -15.02
C PHE A 72 -3.11 18.58 -14.20
N TYR A 73 -1.95 19.25 -14.16
CA TYR A 73 -1.82 20.57 -13.54
C TYR A 73 -2.82 21.57 -14.12
N ASP A 74 -2.84 21.67 -15.46
CA ASP A 74 -3.72 22.60 -16.14
C ASP A 74 -5.22 22.27 -15.92
N TRP A 75 -5.57 20.98 -15.79
CA TRP A 75 -6.93 20.54 -15.49
C TRP A 75 -7.35 20.83 -14.04
N VAL A 76 -6.44 20.68 -13.07
CA VAL A 76 -6.72 20.91 -11.65
C VAL A 76 -6.71 22.38 -11.28
N PHE A 77 -5.69 23.14 -11.74
CA PHE A 77 -5.43 24.51 -11.28
C PHE A 77 -5.96 25.58 -12.24
N ILE A 78 -6.97 25.23 -13.05
CA ILE A 78 -7.62 26.17 -13.99
C ILE A 78 -8.55 27.16 -13.27
N ALA A 79 -9.13 26.76 -12.15
CA ALA A 79 -10.02 27.56 -11.33
C ALA A 79 -9.29 28.16 -10.12
N ASP A 80 -9.85 29.22 -9.55
CA ASP A 80 -9.33 29.84 -8.30
C ASP A 80 -9.62 29.00 -7.04
N ASP A 81 -10.02 27.73 -7.22
CA ASP A 81 -10.31 26.81 -6.14
C ASP A 81 -9.07 26.12 -5.60
N THR A 82 -9.07 25.81 -4.31
CA THR A 82 -8.00 25.02 -3.70
C THR A 82 -8.33 23.53 -3.84
N PRO A 83 -7.51 22.73 -4.53
CA PRO A 83 -7.77 21.31 -4.69
C PRO A 83 -7.54 20.55 -3.37
N ASP A 84 -8.49 19.68 -3.01
CA ASP A 84 -8.40 18.74 -1.89
C ASP A 84 -8.41 17.31 -2.44
N PHE A 85 -7.26 16.64 -2.38
CA PHE A 85 -7.05 15.32 -2.96
C PHE A 85 -7.31 14.21 -1.97
N PHE A 86 -8.01 13.17 -2.42
CA PHE A 86 -8.31 11.95 -1.67
C PHE A 86 -7.75 10.73 -2.42
N VAL A 87 -7.05 9.86 -1.67
CA VAL A 87 -6.53 8.57 -2.14
C VAL A 87 -7.00 7.44 -1.22
N TRP A 88 -6.98 6.20 -1.70
CA TRP A 88 -7.30 5.03 -0.87
C TRP A 88 -6.05 4.30 -0.42
N GLY A 89 -5.27 4.93 0.45
CA GLY A 89 -4.06 4.38 1.05
C GLY A 89 -2.82 5.21 0.81
N ASN A 90 -1.71 4.81 1.41
CA ASN A 90 -0.45 5.56 1.32
C ASN A 90 0.42 5.20 0.10
N SER A 91 0.16 4.07 -0.57
CA SER A 91 0.92 3.63 -1.76
C SER A 91 0.91 4.68 -2.87
N ASP A 92 -0.23 5.34 -3.08
CA ASP A 92 -0.38 6.39 -4.09
C ASP A 92 0.61 7.54 -3.89
N VAL A 93 0.80 7.95 -2.63
CA VAL A 93 1.77 9.01 -2.29
C VAL A 93 3.21 8.54 -2.52
N ASP A 94 3.52 7.27 -2.32
CA ASP A 94 4.85 6.72 -2.59
C ASP A 94 5.09 6.63 -4.11
N PHE A 95 4.11 6.23 -4.91
CA PHE A 95 4.18 6.27 -6.38
C PHE A 95 4.42 7.69 -6.90
N LEU A 96 3.71 8.68 -6.36
CA LEU A 96 3.93 10.10 -6.67
C LEU A 96 5.36 10.53 -6.36
N ARG A 97 5.93 10.15 -5.21
CA ARG A 97 7.30 10.48 -4.81
C ARG A 97 8.34 9.85 -5.74
N HIS A 98 8.10 8.62 -6.21
CA HIS A 98 8.99 7.94 -7.13
C HIS A 98 8.94 8.56 -8.53
N THR A 99 7.75 8.91 -9.01
CA THR A 99 7.58 9.63 -10.28
C THR A 99 8.15 11.04 -10.22
N PHE A 100 7.99 11.76 -9.09
CA PHE A 100 8.57 13.10 -8.89
C PHE A 100 10.09 13.15 -9.10
N LYS A 101 10.82 12.12 -8.72
CA LYS A 101 12.28 12.04 -8.89
C LYS A 101 12.70 12.01 -10.36
N ARG A 102 11.77 11.65 -11.25
CA ARG A 102 11.99 11.46 -12.68
C ARG A 102 11.37 12.55 -13.55
N THR A 103 10.56 13.41 -12.94
CA THR A 103 9.98 14.58 -13.64
C THR A 103 10.94 15.76 -13.60
N THR A 104 11.00 16.50 -14.70
CA THR A 104 11.83 17.69 -14.88
C THR A 104 11.02 18.96 -15.09
N SER A 105 9.82 18.84 -15.65
CA SER A 105 8.91 19.96 -15.88
C SER A 105 8.49 20.63 -14.57
N ARG A 106 8.55 21.96 -14.56
CA ARG A 106 8.14 22.75 -13.41
C ARG A 106 6.66 22.54 -13.04
N LYS A 107 5.76 22.54 -14.03
CA LYS A 107 4.32 22.32 -13.79
C LYS A 107 4.05 20.92 -13.26
N ALA A 108 4.63 19.88 -13.87
CA ALA A 108 4.50 18.52 -13.42
C ALA A 108 4.96 18.35 -11.97
N ARG A 109 6.13 18.91 -11.63
CA ARG A 109 6.65 18.89 -10.25
C ARG A 109 5.78 19.64 -9.27
N MET A 110 5.13 20.74 -9.70
CA MET A 110 4.18 21.47 -8.85
C MET A 110 2.94 20.62 -8.57
N ALA A 111 2.35 19.97 -9.57
CA ALA A 111 1.21 19.08 -9.40
C ALA A 111 1.52 17.91 -8.45
N ILE A 112 2.59 17.17 -8.76
CA ILE A 112 3.01 16.00 -7.95
C ILE A 112 3.39 16.43 -6.52
N GLY A 113 4.16 17.50 -6.38
CA GLY A 113 4.58 18.03 -5.08
C GLY A 113 3.43 18.48 -4.21
N TYR A 114 2.42 19.13 -4.81
CA TYR A 114 1.21 19.52 -4.11
C TYR A 114 0.45 18.28 -3.60
N MET A 115 0.20 17.28 -4.46
CA MET A 115 -0.46 16.03 -4.06
C MET A 115 0.33 15.29 -2.96
N CYS A 116 1.65 15.20 -3.07
CA CYS A 116 2.50 14.58 -2.04
C CYS A 116 2.36 15.25 -0.66
N GLY A 117 2.08 16.54 -0.62
CA GLY A 117 1.97 17.33 0.62
C GLY A 117 0.55 17.43 1.17
N SER A 118 -0.47 17.29 0.33
CA SER A 118 -1.87 17.59 0.70
C SER A 118 -2.84 16.42 0.56
N ALA A 119 -2.47 15.34 -0.15
CA ALA A 119 -3.38 14.22 -0.36
C ALA A 119 -3.79 13.56 0.97
N THR A 120 -5.09 13.41 1.16
CA THR A 120 -5.69 12.75 2.31
C THR A 120 -5.83 11.26 2.04
N ASP A 121 -5.18 10.42 2.86
CA ASP A 121 -5.44 8.99 2.92
C ASP A 121 -6.85 8.75 3.50
N TYR A 122 -7.81 8.58 2.59
CA TYR A 122 -9.20 8.38 3.00
C TYR A 122 -9.44 6.99 3.57
N ALA A 123 -8.71 5.96 3.15
CA ALA A 123 -8.82 4.64 3.75
C ALA A 123 -8.53 4.67 5.27
N LYS A 124 -7.50 5.41 5.67
CA LYS A 124 -7.16 5.60 7.09
C LYS A 124 -8.25 6.36 7.84
N LYS A 125 -8.80 7.43 7.25
CA LYS A 125 -9.90 8.22 7.84
C LYS A 125 -11.17 7.38 7.96
N PHE A 126 -11.51 6.65 6.92
CA PHE A 126 -12.65 5.74 6.85
C PHE A 126 -12.54 4.64 7.91
N CYS A 127 -11.42 3.90 7.94
CA CYS A 127 -11.17 2.86 8.92
C CYS A 127 -11.25 3.36 10.37
N LYS A 128 -10.71 4.57 10.65
CA LYS A 128 -10.84 5.19 11.98
C LYS A 128 -12.31 5.45 12.34
N THR A 129 -13.11 5.92 11.39
CA THR A 129 -14.54 6.19 11.61
C THR A 129 -15.33 4.93 11.94
N ILE A 130 -15.10 3.84 11.20
CA ILE A 130 -15.80 2.56 11.41
C ILE A 130 -15.14 1.66 12.46
N LYS A 131 -14.05 2.09 13.08
CA LYS A 131 -13.25 1.33 14.07
C LYS A 131 -12.68 0.02 13.53
N ALA A 132 -12.22 0.03 12.28
CA ALA A 132 -11.54 -1.09 11.63
C ALA A 132 -10.02 -0.86 11.53
N ASP A 133 -9.25 -1.94 11.42
CA ASP A 133 -7.81 -1.86 11.18
C ASP A 133 -7.47 -1.68 9.70
N SER A 134 -8.28 -2.25 8.83
CA SER A 134 -8.16 -2.09 7.38
C SER A 134 -9.48 -2.42 6.67
N CYS A 135 -9.69 -1.80 5.52
CA CYS A 135 -10.76 -2.10 4.60
C CYS A 135 -10.24 -1.92 3.17
N ALA A 136 -10.44 -2.90 2.29
CA ALA A 136 -10.16 -2.75 0.87
C ALA A 136 -11.23 -1.88 0.21
N LEU A 137 -10.84 -1.04 -0.78
CA LEU A 137 -11.76 -0.16 -1.51
C LEU A 137 -12.95 -0.92 -2.08
N ILE A 138 -12.68 -2.01 -2.80
CA ILE A 138 -13.74 -2.84 -3.40
C ILE A 138 -14.73 -3.40 -2.37
N LYS A 139 -14.28 -3.73 -1.16
CA LYS A 139 -15.17 -4.20 -0.09
C LYS A 139 -16.05 -3.07 0.45
N ALA A 140 -15.47 -1.89 0.63
CA ALA A 140 -16.22 -0.70 1.03
C ALA A 140 -17.26 -0.35 -0.03
N PHE A 141 -16.87 -0.35 -1.30
CA PHE A 141 -17.72 -0.06 -2.44
C PHE A 141 -18.90 -1.05 -2.50
N ASN A 142 -18.64 -2.35 -2.63
CA ASN A 142 -19.69 -3.37 -2.76
C ASN A 142 -20.69 -3.34 -1.59
N THR A 143 -20.21 -3.01 -0.39
CA THR A 143 -21.08 -2.94 0.80
C THR A 143 -21.94 -1.68 0.83
N LEU A 144 -21.40 -0.55 0.41
CA LEU A 144 -22.10 0.75 0.51
C LEU A 144 -22.99 1.02 -0.70
N VAL A 145 -22.58 0.59 -1.88
CA VAL A 145 -23.32 0.77 -3.15
C VAL A 145 -24.32 -0.38 -3.36
N ASP A 146 -24.18 -1.49 -2.61
CA ASP A 146 -24.99 -2.72 -2.74
C ASP A 146 -24.85 -3.36 -4.14
N GLU A 147 -23.62 -3.42 -4.63
CA GLU A 147 -23.26 -4.00 -5.92
C GLU A 147 -22.18 -5.08 -5.74
N GLU A 148 -22.18 -6.10 -6.61
CA GLU A 148 -21.12 -7.09 -6.71
C GLU A 148 -20.15 -6.73 -7.85
N ALA A 149 -19.38 -5.66 -7.67
CA ALA A 149 -18.30 -5.31 -8.58
C ALA A 149 -17.03 -6.11 -8.27
N SER A 150 -16.25 -6.38 -9.31
CA SER A 150 -14.85 -6.87 -9.18
C SER A 150 -13.89 -5.71 -9.42
N GLN A 151 -12.82 -5.63 -8.63
CA GLN A 151 -11.80 -4.61 -8.86
C GLN A 151 -11.05 -4.91 -10.16
N THR A 152 -11.04 -3.93 -11.06
CA THR A 152 -10.41 -4.03 -12.38
C THR A 152 -8.96 -3.57 -12.36
N HIS A 153 -8.52 -2.91 -11.28
CA HIS A 153 -7.23 -2.22 -11.22
C HIS A 153 -7.03 -1.26 -12.40
N ASN A 154 -8.09 -0.53 -12.73
CA ASN A 154 -8.06 0.60 -13.63
C ASN A 154 -8.12 1.86 -12.77
N ALA A 155 -7.13 2.73 -12.89
CA ALA A 155 -7.01 3.89 -12.01
C ALA A 155 -8.26 4.81 -12.04
N LEU A 156 -8.94 4.95 -13.18
CA LEU A 156 -10.16 5.77 -13.23
C LEU A 156 -11.34 5.07 -12.53
N ASP A 157 -11.51 3.77 -12.76
CA ASP A 157 -12.58 3.00 -12.11
C ASP A 157 -12.41 3.01 -10.58
N ASP A 158 -11.16 2.82 -10.11
CA ASP A 158 -10.86 2.84 -8.68
C ASP A 158 -11.02 4.26 -8.07
N ALA A 159 -10.69 5.32 -8.80
CA ALA A 159 -10.99 6.70 -8.39
C ALA A 159 -12.51 6.98 -8.29
N VAL A 160 -13.31 6.46 -9.23
CA VAL A 160 -14.77 6.55 -9.19
C VAL A 160 -15.35 5.77 -8.01
N MET A 161 -14.84 4.54 -7.76
CA MET A 161 -15.23 3.78 -6.56
C MET A 161 -14.93 4.55 -5.27
N LEU A 162 -13.76 5.18 -5.19
CA LEU A 162 -13.38 6.00 -4.04
C LEU A 162 -14.33 7.18 -3.85
N PHE A 163 -14.68 7.89 -4.92
CA PHE A 163 -15.65 8.98 -4.88
C PHE A 163 -17.02 8.51 -4.35
N GLN A 164 -17.55 7.41 -4.87
CA GLN A 164 -18.84 6.87 -4.44
C GLN A 164 -18.82 6.42 -2.98
N VAL A 165 -17.75 5.75 -2.54
CA VAL A 165 -17.56 5.38 -1.12
C VAL A 165 -17.49 6.62 -0.23
N TYR A 166 -16.78 7.67 -0.67
CA TYR A 166 -16.68 8.93 0.06
C TYR A 166 -18.05 9.60 0.18
N ASP A 167 -18.75 9.72 -0.94
CA ASP A 167 -20.06 10.40 -0.98
C ASP A 167 -21.07 9.71 -0.06
N ILE A 168 -21.26 8.40 -0.18
CA ILE A 168 -22.17 7.65 0.68
C ILE A 168 -21.72 7.74 2.15
N ALA A 169 -20.44 7.48 2.45
CA ALA A 169 -19.98 7.45 3.82
C ALA A 169 -20.03 8.81 4.55
N THR A 170 -20.03 9.92 3.81
CA THR A 170 -20.17 11.27 4.38
C THR A 170 -21.63 11.73 4.51
N ASN A 171 -22.55 11.10 3.76
CA ASN A 171 -23.97 11.47 3.74
C ASN A 171 -24.86 10.60 4.63
N ILE A 172 -24.34 9.48 5.19
CA ILE A 172 -25.08 8.64 6.13
C ILE A 172 -24.57 8.81 7.57
N PRO A 173 -25.42 8.56 8.60
CA PRO A 173 -25.01 8.59 10.00
C PRO A 173 -23.85 7.59 10.27
N VAL A 174 -22.89 7.99 11.11
CA VAL A 174 -21.75 7.12 11.48
C VAL A 174 -22.19 5.79 12.10
N SER A 175 -23.31 5.75 12.81
CA SER A 175 -23.89 4.51 13.36
C SER A 175 -24.29 3.53 12.26
N GLU A 176 -25.00 4.03 11.24
CA GLU A 176 -25.40 3.25 10.07
C GLU A 176 -24.19 2.76 9.26
N LEU A 177 -23.22 3.66 9.00
CA LEU A 177 -21.98 3.29 8.33
C LEU A 177 -21.26 2.14 9.04
N LYS A 178 -21.18 2.17 10.38
CA LYS A 178 -20.57 1.09 11.18
C LYS A 178 -21.34 -0.22 11.08
N GLU A 179 -22.64 -0.16 11.09
CA GLU A 179 -23.51 -1.33 10.98
C GLU A 179 -23.33 -2.01 9.62
N LYS A 180 -23.42 -1.25 8.53
CA LYS A 180 -23.21 -1.74 7.16
C LYS A 180 -21.83 -2.40 7.01
N MET A 181 -20.80 -1.77 7.54
CA MET A 181 -19.42 -2.22 7.38
C MET A 181 -19.01 -3.37 8.33
N ALA A 182 -19.76 -3.68 9.37
CA ALA A 182 -19.35 -4.61 10.42
C ALA A 182 -19.00 -6.03 9.93
N ALA A 183 -19.68 -6.50 8.87
CA ALA A 183 -19.48 -7.85 8.33
C ALA A 183 -18.22 -7.97 7.44
N VAL A 184 -17.73 -6.86 6.87
CA VAL A 184 -16.71 -6.90 5.81
C VAL A 184 -15.36 -6.31 6.20
N VAL A 185 -15.29 -5.60 7.35
CA VAL A 185 -14.06 -4.98 7.82
C VAL A 185 -13.14 -5.96 8.55
N THR A 186 -11.86 -5.71 8.44
CA THR A 186 -10.86 -6.43 9.21
C THR A 186 -10.61 -5.70 10.53
N ILE A 187 -11.02 -6.34 11.63
CA ILE A 187 -10.61 -5.93 12.98
C ILE A 187 -9.54 -6.92 13.41
N LYS A 188 -8.31 -6.44 13.61
CA LYS A 188 -7.28 -7.27 14.22
C LYS A 188 -7.76 -7.63 15.60
N LYS A 189 -8.03 -8.91 15.84
CA LYS A 189 -8.35 -9.42 17.19
C LYS A 189 -7.12 -9.22 18.07
N THR A 190 -7.00 -8.02 18.63
CA THR A 190 -5.97 -7.71 19.62
C THR A 190 -6.23 -8.55 20.85
N GLY A 191 -5.30 -9.44 21.17
CA GLY A 191 -5.33 -10.27 22.37
C GLY A 191 -5.60 -11.76 22.11
N ALA A 192 -6.78 -12.15 21.63
CA ALA A 192 -7.13 -13.59 21.55
C ALA A 192 -6.33 -14.35 20.49
N ALA A 193 -6.15 -13.81 19.28
CA ALA A 193 -5.35 -14.48 18.23
C ALA A 193 -3.83 -14.40 18.50
N ALA A 194 -3.37 -13.36 19.19
CA ALA A 194 -2.00 -13.29 19.69
C ALA A 194 -1.77 -14.29 20.84
N GLN A 195 -2.74 -14.43 21.73
CA GLN A 195 -2.72 -15.45 22.79
C GLN A 195 -2.79 -16.88 22.23
N GLU A 196 -3.62 -17.12 21.23
CA GLU A 196 -3.72 -18.43 20.57
C GLU A 196 -2.43 -18.82 19.82
N LYS A 197 -1.77 -17.85 19.20
CA LYS A 197 -0.42 -18.07 18.62
C LYS A 197 0.64 -18.31 19.69
N ILE A 198 0.61 -17.60 20.80
CA ILE A 198 1.52 -17.78 21.94
C ILE A 198 1.29 -19.16 22.59
N ILE A 199 0.04 -19.62 22.74
CA ILE A 199 -0.29 -20.95 23.26
C ILE A 199 0.26 -22.04 22.34
N LYS A 200 0.08 -21.93 21.02
CA LYS A 200 0.66 -22.88 20.06
C LYS A 200 2.19 -22.94 20.11
N TRP A 201 2.86 -21.83 20.34
CA TRP A 201 4.32 -21.79 20.49
C TRP A 201 4.78 -22.42 21.81
N ASN A 202 4.04 -22.20 22.90
CA ASN A 202 4.29 -22.85 24.21
C ASN A 202 4.07 -24.37 24.14
N GLU A 203 3.04 -24.82 23.39
CA GLU A 203 2.78 -26.24 23.13
C GLU A 203 3.91 -26.93 22.34
N MET A 204 4.71 -26.17 21.59
CA MET A 204 5.89 -26.68 20.85
C MET A 204 7.13 -26.82 21.74
N GLY A 205 7.08 -26.49 23.03
CA GLY A 205 8.20 -26.61 23.98
C GLY A 205 9.38 -25.69 23.64
N LEU A 206 9.14 -24.53 22.99
CA LEU A 206 10.21 -23.62 22.60
C LEU A 206 10.48 -22.59 23.70
N ASP A 207 11.76 -22.40 24.02
CA ASP A 207 12.21 -21.44 25.02
C ASP A 207 12.00 -19.99 24.58
N LYS A 208 11.88 -19.11 25.59
CA LYS A 208 11.87 -17.66 25.35
C LYS A 208 13.11 -17.21 24.60
N GLY A 209 12.91 -16.40 23.55
CA GLY A 209 13.99 -15.89 22.72
C GLY A 209 14.32 -16.76 21.52
N THR A 210 13.76 -17.98 21.44
CA THR A 210 13.84 -18.83 20.25
C THR A 210 13.32 -18.09 19.03
N ILE A 211 14.05 -18.15 17.94
CA ILE A 211 13.73 -17.48 16.68
C ILE A 211 13.31 -18.50 15.65
N CYS A 212 12.25 -18.20 14.90
CA CYS A 212 11.70 -19.10 13.92
C CYS A 212 11.48 -18.40 12.58
N ILE A 213 11.76 -19.12 11.50
CA ILE A 213 11.23 -18.79 10.18
C ILE A 213 9.91 -19.54 10.03
N ILE A 214 8.85 -18.86 9.64
CA ILE A 214 7.51 -19.45 9.48
C ILE A 214 7.00 -19.33 8.04
N ASN A 215 6.16 -20.27 7.62
CA ASN A 215 5.41 -20.17 6.37
C ASN A 215 4.14 -19.32 6.53
N LYS A 216 3.42 -19.11 5.42
CA LYS A 216 2.15 -18.35 5.41
C LYS A 216 1.07 -18.95 6.34
N LYS A 217 1.15 -20.25 6.66
CA LYS A 217 0.23 -20.94 7.57
C LYS A 217 0.68 -20.87 9.05
N GLY A 218 1.80 -20.17 9.34
CA GLY A 218 2.34 -20.05 10.70
C GLY A 218 3.14 -21.26 11.18
N LYS A 219 3.39 -22.28 10.33
CA LYS A 219 4.22 -23.44 10.68
C LYS A 219 5.69 -23.05 10.64
N ALA A 220 6.45 -23.41 11.68
CA ALA A 220 7.89 -23.23 11.71
C ALA A 220 8.56 -24.07 10.61
N LEU A 221 9.42 -23.41 9.81
CA LEU A 221 10.25 -24.03 8.78
C LEU A 221 11.68 -24.25 9.28
N GLN A 222 12.16 -23.32 10.11
CA GLN A 222 13.50 -23.34 10.70
C GLN A 222 13.40 -22.71 12.10
N ILE A 223 14.15 -23.28 13.05
CA ILE A 223 14.17 -22.85 14.45
C ILE A 223 15.62 -22.60 14.84
N PHE A 224 15.87 -21.50 15.55
CA PHE A 224 17.17 -21.10 16.06
C PHE A 224 17.06 -20.81 17.56
N LYS A 225 18.05 -21.24 18.31
CA LYS A 225 18.12 -21.02 19.75
C LYS A 225 18.04 -19.56 20.14
N ASP A 226 18.74 -18.72 19.38
CA ASP A 226 18.85 -17.28 19.61
C ASP A 226 19.14 -16.52 18.31
N ILE A 227 19.31 -15.19 18.42
CA ILE A 227 19.57 -14.32 17.29
C ILE A 227 20.99 -14.50 16.72
N GLU A 228 21.92 -14.98 17.52
CA GLU A 228 23.30 -15.22 17.09
C GLU A 228 23.32 -16.38 16.10
N GLU A 229 22.67 -17.50 16.45
CA GLU A 229 22.55 -18.66 15.58
C GLU A 229 21.78 -18.35 14.30
N ALA A 230 20.70 -17.55 14.39
CA ALA A 230 19.95 -17.10 13.23
C ALA A 230 20.79 -16.22 12.28
N ALA A 231 21.63 -15.35 12.83
CA ALA A 231 22.53 -14.50 12.05
C ALA A 231 23.62 -15.32 11.38
N ASP A 232 24.20 -16.31 12.08
CA ASP A 232 25.21 -17.23 11.54
C ASP A 232 24.63 -18.08 10.41
N TRP A 233 23.41 -18.54 10.57
CA TRP A 233 22.72 -19.27 9.49
C TRP A 233 22.54 -18.40 8.23
N ILE A 234 22.16 -17.13 8.37
CA ILE A 234 22.07 -16.19 7.23
C ILE A 234 23.44 -16.01 6.57
N LEU A 235 24.48 -15.75 7.36
CA LEU A 235 25.85 -15.59 6.85
C LEU A 235 26.31 -16.82 6.05
N ASN A 236 25.98 -18.01 6.53
CA ASN A 236 26.43 -19.24 5.92
C ASN A 236 25.57 -19.72 4.72
N THR A 237 24.30 -19.37 4.68
CA THR A 237 23.36 -19.91 3.68
C THR A 237 22.85 -18.90 2.66
N LYS A 238 22.88 -17.59 2.97
CA LYS A 238 22.31 -16.53 2.13
C LYS A 238 23.34 -15.53 1.62
N ILE A 239 24.57 -15.58 2.11
CA ILE A 239 25.65 -14.65 1.76
C ILE A 239 26.80 -15.46 1.17
N SER A 240 27.33 -15.05 0.02
CA SER A 240 28.46 -15.71 -0.63
C SER A 240 29.74 -15.59 0.23
N GLU A 241 30.65 -16.51 0.08
CA GLU A 241 31.93 -16.51 0.84
C GLU A 241 32.69 -15.20 0.68
N GLU A 242 32.75 -14.64 -0.52
CA GLU A 242 33.45 -13.39 -0.81
C GLU A 242 32.81 -12.16 -0.11
N GLN A 243 31.54 -12.25 0.24
CA GLN A 243 30.80 -11.18 0.89
C GLN A 243 30.74 -11.31 2.41
N ARG A 244 31.08 -12.50 2.97
CA ARG A 244 30.97 -12.77 4.42
C ARG A 244 31.86 -11.85 5.24
N GLU A 245 33.12 -11.68 4.81
CA GLU A 245 34.08 -10.83 5.52
C GLU A 245 33.72 -9.36 5.53
N LYS A 246 32.93 -8.91 4.52
CA LYS A 246 32.45 -7.53 4.40
C LYS A 246 31.08 -7.32 5.03
N THR A 247 30.45 -8.37 5.52
CA THR A 247 29.07 -8.31 6.02
C THR A 247 29.06 -8.14 7.54
N ASP A 248 28.50 -7.02 7.98
CA ASP A 248 28.32 -6.70 9.40
C ASP A 248 27.20 -7.57 10.00
N ARG A 249 27.60 -8.48 10.90
CA ARG A 249 26.69 -9.39 11.63
C ARG A 249 25.62 -8.63 12.44
N ASP A 250 25.95 -7.48 13.00
CA ASP A 250 25.00 -6.69 13.76
C ASP A 250 23.93 -6.06 12.87
N LYS A 251 24.24 -5.74 11.63
CA LYS A 251 23.22 -5.34 10.64
C LYS A 251 22.25 -6.46 10.32
N ILE A 252 22.74 -7.71 10.22
CA ILE A 252 21.86 -8.87 10.02
C ILE A 252 20.92 -9.01 11.21
N LYS A 253 21.43 -9.00 12.45
CA LYS A 253 20.62 -9.08 13.67
C LYS A 253 19.57 -7.98 13.75
N LYS A 254 19.91 -6.73 13.41
CA LYS A 254 18.95 -5.61 13.34
C LYS A 254 17.83 -5.86 12.33
N LYS A 255 18.16 -6.41 11.14
CA LYS A 255 17.16 -6.74 10.12
C LYS A 255 16.26 -7.90 10.53
N ILE A 256 16.80 -8.95 11.16
CA ILE A 256 16.00 -10.04 11.73
C ILE A 256 15.04 -9.48 12.80
N LYS A 257 15.53 -8.64 13.72
CA LYS A 257 14.72 -8.00 14.76
C LYS A 257 13.58 -7.13 14.17
N SER A 258 13.86 -6.36 13.12
CA SER A 258 12.85 -5.55 12.45
C SER A 258 11.76 -6.39 11.77
N ALA A 259 12.08 -7.62 11.37
CA ALA A 259 11.13 -8.53 10.73
C ALA A 259 10.18 -9.25 11.72
N TYR A 260 10.44 -9.20 13.04
CA TYR A 260 9.55 -9.84 14.03
C TYR A 260 8.15 -9.24 14.08
N SER A 261 8.02 -7.96 13.79
CA SER A 261 6.74 -7.23 13.82
C SER A 261 5.83 -7.45 12.62
N GLY A 262 6.22 -8.35 11.70
CA GLY A 262 5.40 -8.70 10.54
C GLY A 262 6.10 -8.53 9.19
N GLY A 263 7.31 -7.95 9.20
CA GLY A 263 8.14 -7.82 8.00
C GLY A 263 8.76 -9.13 7.52
N GLN A 264 9.49 -9.04 6.41
CA GLN A 264 10.29 -10.13 5.85
C GLN A 264 11.76 -9.72 5.76
N TYR A 265 12.64 -10.70 5.90
CA TYR A 265 14.06 -10.56 5.62
C TYR A 265 14.53 -11.79 4.85
N TYR A 266 15.18 -11.59 3.70
CA TYR A 266 15.45 -12.63 2.69
C TYR A 266 14.16 -13.38 2.26
N SER A 267 13.06 -12.66 2.06
CA SER A 267 11.73 -13.20 1.70
C SER A 267 11.16 -14.22 2.71
N MET A 268 11.69 -14.24 3.92
CA MET A 268 11.27 -15.13 5.01
C MET A 268 10.59 -14.36 6.13
N ALA A 269 9.51 -14.90 6.66
CA ALA A 269 8.81 -14.34 7.80
C ALA A 269 9.46 -14.82 9.10
N TRP A 270 9.96 -13.90 9.91
CA TRP A 270 10.66 -14.16 11.16
C TRP A 270 9.75 -13.93 12.36
N ARG A 271 9.89 -14.75 13.38
CA ARG A 271 9.15 -14.60 14.64
C ARG A 271 10.08 -14.93 15.81
N ILE A 272 9.82 -14.29 16.94
CA ILE A 272 10.50 -14.57 18.20
C ILE A 272 9.47 -15.10 19.22
N VAL A 273 9.87 -16.12 19.96
CA VAL A 273 9.06 -16.66 21.08
C VAL A 273 9.17 -15.69 22.27
N ALA A 274 8.04 -15.02 22.59
CA ALA A 274 7.96 -14.10 23.72
C ALA A 274 7.42 -14.83 24.96
N GLN A 275 7.89 -14.44 26.13
CA GLN A 275 7.23 -14.89 27.38
C GLN A 275 5.85 -14.26 27.52
N ARG A 276 4.91 -15.03 28.09
CA ARG A 276 3.66 -14.51 28.61
C ARG A 276 3.99 -13.46 29.67
N LYS A 277 3.41 -12.27 29.59
CA LYS A 277 3.31 -11.42 30.79
C LYS A 277 2.29 -12.12 31.68
N GLU A 278 2.73 -12.57 32.86
CA GLU A 278 1.86 -13.03 33.94
C GLU A 278 0.90 -11.92 34.36
#